data_c09f3cf9fecaa73d29be637ae992f47c
#
_entry.id   c09f3cf9fecaa73d29be637ae992f47c
#
_cell.length_a   1.000
_cell.length_b   1.000
_cell.length_c   1.000
_cell.angle_alpha   90.00
_cell.angle_beta   90.00
_cell.angle_gamma   90.00
#
_symmetry.space_group_name_H-M   'P 1'
#
loop_
_entity.id
_entity.type
_entity.pdbx_description
1 polymer ?
#
loop_
_entity_poly.entity_id
_entity_poly.type
_entity_poly.pdbx_seq_one_letter_code
_entity_poly.pdbx_strand_id
1 'polypeptide(L)'
;MERKGIIAAGNMLVDHVHQIRQWPERGWLVEIMHSERATGGAPLNVLLTLAKMHAGLPLQAVGLIGEDNDGDYITAMLDQYHINRQLVQRTSSAPTSMTRVRRRWPG
;
A
#
# COMPACT_ATOMS: atom_id res chain seq x y z
N MET A 1 -26.34 20.54 -9.48
CA MET A 1 -25.82 19.28 -8.90
C MET A 1 -24.47 19.55 -8.23
N GLU A 2 -24.42 19.38 -6.95
CA GLU A 2 -23.16 19.54 -6.23
C GLU A 2 -22.23 18.36 -6.48
N ARG A 3 -20.98 18.66 -6.72
CA ARG A 3 -19.93 17.63 -6.81
C ARG A 3 -19.26 17.53 -5.45
N LYS A 4 -19.33 16.35 -4.85
CA LYS A 4 -18.68 16.10 -3.56
C LYS A 4 -17.88 14.83 -3.64
N GLY A 5 -16.73 14.85 -3.02
CA GLY A 5 -15.90 13.67 -2.90
C GLY A 5 -14.59 13.78 -3.63
N ILE A 6 -13.75 12.80 -3.38
CA ILE A 6 -12.42 12.72 -3.96
C ILE A 6 -12.25 11.32 -4.55
N ILE A 7 -11.81 11.28 -5.79
CA ILE A 7 -11.43 10.05 -6.47
C ILE A 7 -9.92 10.10 -6.66
N ALA A 8 -9.21 9.09 -6.18
CA ALA A 8 -7.79 8.97 -6.41
C ALA A 8 -7.50 7.69 -7.20
N ALA A 9 -6.75 7.84 -8.27
CA ALA A 9 -6.47 6.76 -9.20
C ALA A 9 -4.96 6.56 -9.38
N GLY A 10 -4.56 5.31 -9.58
CA GLY A 10 -3.18 4.96 -9.85
C GLY A 10 -2.75 3.69 -9.14
N ASN A 11 -1.45 3.57 -8.95
CA ASN A 11 -0.89 2.37 -8.33
C ASN A 11 -1.19 2.33 -6.84
N MET A 12 -1.71 1.19 -6.42
CA MET A 12 -1.90 0.87 -5.00
C MET A 12 -1.11 -0.40 -4.72
N LEU A 13 -0.30 -0.36 -3.69
CA LEU A 13 0.57 -1.49 -3.37
C LEU A 13 0.83 -1.61 -1.87
N VAL A 14 1.37 -2.75 -1.49
CA VAL A 14 1.84 -3.01 -0.14
C VAL A 14 3.36 -3.09 -0.18
N ASP A 15 4.00 -2.23 0.59
CA ASP A 15 5.44 -2.25 0.76
C ASP A 15 5.80 -3.25 1.86
N HIS A 16 6.64 -4.24 1.52
CA HIS A 16 7.27 -5.12 2.49
C HIS A 16 8.67 -4.58 2.75
N VAL A 17 8.89 -4.02 3.92
CA VAL A 17 10.15 -3.40 4.28
C VAL A 17 10.93 -4.35 5.17
N HIS A 18 12.10 -4.78 4.71
CA HIS A 18 13.00 -5.65 5.45
C HIS A 18 14.18 -4.83 5.94
N GLN A 19 14.37 -4.80 7.26
CA GLN A 19 15.47 -4.09 7.87
C GLN A 19 16.64 -5.05 8.10
N ILE A 20 17.81 -4.66 7.61
CA ILE A 20 19.04 -5.42 7.75
C ILE A 20 20.07 -4.60 8.52
N ARG A 21 21.04 -5.27 9.12
CA ARG A 21 22.08 -4.60 9.90
C ARG A 21 23.10 -3.92 9.00
N GLN A 22 23.51 -4.60 7.94
CA GLN A 22 24.49 -4.09 6.98
C GLN A 22 24.25 -4.75 5.63
N TRP A 23 24.71 -4.08 4.57
CA TRP A 23 24.62 -4.64 3.24
C TRP A 23 25.54 -5.85 3.12
N PRO A 24 25.05 -7.01 2.65
CA PRO A 24 25.89 -8.17 2.43
C PRO A 24 26.78 -7.96 1.19
N GLU A 25 27.92 -8.63 1.19
CA GLU A 25 28.69 -8.72 -0.04
C GLU A 25 27.98 -9.61 -1.04
N ARG A 26 28.30 -9.41 -2.30
CA ARG A 26 27.67 -10.17 -3.37
C ARG A 26 27.80 -11.67 -3.14
N GLY A 27 26.67 -12.36 -3.21
CA GLY A 27 26.63 -13.80 -2.99
C GLY A 27 26.54 -14.22 -1.53
N TRP A 28 26.59 -13.27 -0.60
CA TRP A 28 26.45 -13.53 0.82
C TRP A 28 25.01 -13.40 1.26
N LEU A 29 24.71 -14.01 2.40
CA LEU A 29 23.41 -13.90 3.06
C LEU A 29 23.48 -12.85 4.14
N VAL A 30 22.34 -12.23 4.42
CA VAL A 30 22.21 -11.30 5.55
C VAL A 30 20.92 -11.62 6.27
N GLU A 31 20.98 -11.50 7.60
CA GLU A 31 19.81 -11.72 8.43
C GLU A 31 18.86 -10.52 8.34
N ILE A 32 17.59 -10.82 8.18
CA ILE A 32 16.54 -9.80 8.28
C ILE A 32 16.22 -9.63 9.76
N MET A 33 16.50 -8.45 10.29
CA MET A 33 16.28 -8.16 11.71
C MET A 33 14.85 -7.80 12.02
N HIS A 34 14.16 -7.19 11.06
CA HIS A 34 12.81 -6.70 11.23
C HIS A 34 12.14 -6.62 9.88
N SER A 35 10.89 -7.03 9.82
CA SER A 35 10.06 -6.90 8.63
C SER A 35 8.75 -6.23 9.00
N GLU A 36 8.32 -5.30 8.18
CA GLU A 36 7.03 -4.65 8.37
C GLU A 36 6.32 -4.49 7.03
N ARG A 37 5.02 -4.32 7.10
CA ARG A 37 4.17 -4.16 5.94
C ARG A 37 3.45 -2.83 6.04
N ALA A 38 3.47 -2.04 4.97
CA ALA A 38 2.81 -0.76 4.92
C ALA A 38 2.14 -0.57 3.57
N THR A 39 1.08 0.21 3.56
CA THR A 39 0.45 0.58 2.29
C THR A 39 1.32 1.57 1.54
N GLY A 40 1.33 1.45 0.22
CA GLY A 40 2.09 2.33 -0.65
C GLY A 40 1.30 2.77 -1.86
N GLY A 41 1.89 3.68 -2.63
CA GLY A 41 1.23 4.29 -3.77
C GLY A 41 0.51 5.57 -3.40
N ALA A 42 0.67 6.60 -4.25
CA ALA A 42 0.13 7.93 -3.94
C ALA A 42 -1.39 7.94 -3.72
N PRO A 43 -2.21 7.30 -4.60
CA PRO A 43 -3.65 7.39 -4.41
C PRO A 43 -4.12 6.75 -3.11
N LEU A 44 -3.56 5.59 -2.74
CA LEU A 44 -3.94 4.92 -1.51
C LEU A 44 -3.55 5.73 -0.28
N ASN A 45 -2.35 6.30 -0.27
CA ASN A 45 -1.88 7.11 0.84
C ASN A 45 -2.72 8.37 1.03
N VAL A 46 -3.11 9.04 -0.06
CA VAL A 46 -3.98 10.22 0.00
C VAL A 46 -5.34 9.86 0.59
N LEU A 47 -5.96 8.79 0.09
CA LEU A 47 -7.30 8.39 0.55
C LEU A 47 -7.29 7.97 2.01
N LEU A 48 -6.30 7.20 2.44
CA LEU A 48 -6.20 6.78 3.83
C LEU A 48 -5.95 7.96 4.75
N THR A 49 -5.13 8.92 4.34
CA THR A 49 -4.87 10.12 5.12
C THR A 49 -6.16 10.93 5.30
N LEU A 50 -6.89 11.15 4.22
CA LEU A 50 -8.16 11.88 4.28
C LEU A 50 -9.19 11.17 5.15
N ALA A 51 -9.26 9.85 5.06
CA ALA A 51 -10.17 9.06 5.88
C ALA A 51 -9.81 9.18 7.37
N LYS A 52 -8.53 9.10 7.70
CA LYS A 52 -8.07 9.23 9.09
C LYS A 52 -8.28 10.62 9.65
N MET A 53 -8.29 11.64 8.79
CA MET A 53 -8.55 13.01 9.19
C MET A 53 -10.03 13.31 9.31
N HIS A 54 -10.90 12.37 9.06
CA HIS A 54 -12.35 12.55 9.08
C HIS A 54 -12.79 13.74 8.23
N ALA A 55 -12.32 13.75 6.97
CA ALA A 55 -12.57 14.88 6.07
C ALA A 55 -14.04 15.08 5.72
N GLY A 56 -14.88 14.06 6.00
CA GLY A 56 -16.32 14.16 5.77
C GLY A 56 -16.73 14.13 4.31
N LEU A 57 -15.85 13.69 3.44
CA LEU A 57 -16.10 13.61 2.00
C LEU A 57 -16.20 12.14 1.56
N PRO A 58 -17.06 11.83 0.60
CA PRO A 58 -17.00 10.51 -0.04
C PRO A 58 -15.66 10.31 -0.72
N LEU A 59 -15.05 9.15 -0.48
CA LEU A 59 -13.74 8.79 -1.02
C LEU A 59 -13.87 7.56 -1.90
N GLN A 60 -13.24 7.59 -3.07
CA GLN A 60 -13.25 6.48 -4.01
C GLN A 60 -11.85 6.20 -4.54
N ALA A 61 -11.50 4.93 -4.58
CA ALA A 61 -10.24 4.47 -5.15
C ALA A 61 -10.48 3.90 -6.55
N VAL A 62 -9.54 4.13 -7.45
CA VAL A 62 -9.55 3.58 -8.80
C VAL A 62 -8.17 3.01 -9.07
N GLY A 63 -8.09 1.74 -9.46
CA GLY A 63 -6.80 1.14 -9.78
C GLY A 63 -6.86 -0.36 -9.92
N LEU A 64 -5.69 -0.96 -10.07
CA LEU A 64 -5.53 -2.40 -10.18
C LEU A 64 -4.73 -2.92 -8.99
N ILE A 65 -5.18 -4.03 -8.43
CA ILE A 65 -4.44 -4.76 -7.39
C ILE A 65 -4.40 -6.23 -7.77
N GLY A 66 -3.42 -6.94 -7.22
CA GLY A 66 -3.25 -8.35 -7.51
C GLY A 66 -4.29 -9.24 -6.82
N GLU A 67 -4.45 -10.45 -7.36
CA GLU A 67 -5.23 -11.51 -6.73
C GLU A 67 -4.33 -12.25 -5.74
N ASP A 68 -3.85 -11.55 -4.73
CA ASP A 68 -2.90 -12.05 -3.75
C ASP A 68 -3.26 -11.57 -2.35
N ASN A 69 -2.51 -12.02 -1.35
CA ASN A 69 -2.75 -11.64 0.04
C ASN A 69 -2.61 -10.14 0.27
N ASP A 70 -1.69 -9.50 -0.44
CA ASP A 70 -1.51 -8.05 -0.32
C ASP A 70 -2.68 -7.29 -0.97
N GLY A 71 -3.25 -7.82 -2.04
CA GLY A 71 -4.49 -7.29 -2.59
C GLY A 71 -5.63 -7.40 -1.60
N ASP A 72 -5.74 -8.52 -0.90
CA ASP A 72 -6.73 -8.69 0.17
C ASP A 72 -6.51 -7.68 1.29
N TYR A 73 -5.27 -7.41 1.65
CA TYR A 73 -4.93 -6.43 2.67
C TYR A 73 -5.41 -5.02 2.28
N ILE A 74 -5.16 -4.61 1.03
CA ILE A 74 -5.60 -3.30 0.54
C ILE A 74 -7.14 -3.23 0.54
N THR A 75 -7.80 -4.28 0.07
CA THR A 75 -9.26 -4.35 0.06
C THR A 75 -9.82 -4.17 1.46
N ALA A 76 -9.26 -4.86 2.44
CA ALA A 76 -9.67 -4.75 3.84
C ALA A 76 -9.46 -3.35 4.38
N MET A 77 -8.34 -2.71 4.03
CA MET A 77 -8.06 -1.33 4.46
C MET A 77 -9.07 -0.34 3.87
N LEU A 78 -9.39 -0.48 2.59
CA LEU A 78 -10.39 0.38 1.96
C LEU A 78 -11.74 0.23 2.63
N ASP A 79 -12.15 -1.00 2.93
CA ASP A 79 -13.42 -1.26 3.60
C ASP A 79 -13.42 -0.72 5.03
N GLN A 80 -12.32 -0.87 5.74
CA GLN A 80 -12.18 -0.38 7.13
C GLN A 80 -12.39 1.13 7.21
N TYR A 81 -11.91 1.87 6.23
CA TYR A 81 -12.02 3.33 6.20
C TYR A 81 -13.17 3.83 5.33
N HIS A 82 -14.08 2.94 4.92
CA HIS A 82 -15.27 3.29 4.12
C HIS A 82 -14.93 4.01 2.82
N ILE A 83 -13.86 3.57 2.16
CA ILE A 83 -13.46 4.08 0.86
C ILE A 83 -14.11 3.21 -0.20
N ASN A 84 -14.82 3.83 -1.15
CA ASN A 84 -15.48 3.09 -2.22
C ASN A 84 -14.44 2.46 -3.13
N ARG A 85 -14.57 1.15 -3.38
CA ARG A 85 -13.64 0.39 -4.19
C ARG A 85 -14.29 -0.29 -5.40
N GLN A 86 -15.44 0.20 -5.83
CA GLN A 86 -16.12 -0.40 -6.98
C GLN A 86 -15.27 -0.39 -8.25
N LEU A 87 -14.39 0.59 -8.39
CA LEU A 87 -13.50 0.74 -9.55
C LEU A 87 -12.10 0.23 -9.29
N VAL A 88 -11.89 -0.51 -8.21
CA VAL A 88 -10.64 -1.22 -7.95
C VAL A 88 -10.80 -2.64 -8.49
N GLN A 89 -10.01 -2.96 -9.51
CA GLN A 89 -10.07 -4.26 -10.16
C GLN A 89 -8.93 -5.15 -9.70
N ARG A 90 -9.23 -6.44 -9.58
CA ARG A 90 -8.22 -7.43 -9.23
C ARG A 90 -7.74 -8.11 -10.51
N THR A 91 -6.45 -8.37 -10.59
CA THR A 91 -5.85 -9.02 -11.76
C THR A 91 -4.78 -10.02 -11.32
N SER A 92 -4.69 -11.13 -12.04
CA SER A 92 -3.64 -12.12 -11.83
C SER A 92 -2.32 -11.74 -12.49
N SER A 93 -2.31 -10.70 -13.33
CA SER A 93 -1.15 -10.33 -14.13
C SER A 93 -0.26 -9.27 -13.50
N ALA A 94 -0.64 -8.71 -12.36
CA ALA A 94 0.14 -7.69 -11.67
C ALA A 94 0.21 -7.98 -10.18
N PRO A 95 1.42 -7.98 -9.59
CA PRO A 95 1.54 -8.13 -8.15
C PRO A 95 1.16 -6.85 -7.43
N THR A 96 0.67 -7.01 -6.21
CA THR A 96 0.36 -5.88 -5.34
C THR A 96 1.56 -5.51 -4.47
N SER A 97 2.49 -6.43 -4.29
CA SER A 97 3.59 -6.25 -3.34
C SER A 97 4.81 -5.60 -3.97
N MET A 98 5.50 -4.82 -3.15
CA MET A 98 6.83 -4.30 -3.44
C MET A 98 7.71 -4.62 -2.23
N THR A 99 8.91 -5.11 -2.49
CA THR A 99 9.86 -5.41 -1.42
C THR A 99 10.94 -4.33 -1.37
N ARG A 100 11.18 -3.81 -0.20
CA ARG A 100 12.25 -2.85 0.06
C ARG A 100 13.17 -3.41 1.11
N VAL A 101 14.47 -3.16 0.94
CA VAL A 101 15.49 -3.52 1.92
C VAL A 101 16.11 -2.22 2.44
N ARG A 102 16.12 -2.10 3.75
CA ARG A 102 16.64 -0.90 4.40
C ARG A 102 17.69 -1.29 5.42
N ARG A 103 18.85 -0.64 5.36
CA ARG A 103 19.87 -0.84 6.37
C ARG A 103 19.46 -0.08 7.64
N ARG A 104 19.62 -0.76 8.78
CA ARG A 104 19.41 -0.12 10.06
C ARG A 104 20.39 1.05 10.21
N TRP A 105 19.85 2.22 10.52
CA TRP A 105 20.69 3.38 10.76
C TRP A 105 21.55 3.16 11.99
N PRO A 106 22.89 3.35 11.89
CA PRO A 106 23.76 3.22 13.05
C PRO A 106 23.49 4.39 14.00
N GLY A 107 23.14 4.09 15.22
CA GLY A 107 22.91 5.18 16.14
C GLY A 107 22.18 4.77 17.35
#